data_0bb10f102fa11f9bd49668a113fd4ca0
#
_entry.id   0bb10f102fa11f9bd49668a113fd4ca0
#
_cell.length_a   1.000
_cell.length_b   1.000
_cell.length_c   1.000
_cell.angle_alpha   90.00
_cell.angle_beta   90.00
_cell.angle_gamma   90.00
#
_symmetry.space_group_name_H-M   'P 1'
#
loop_
_entity.id
_entity.type
_entity.pdbx_description
1 polymer ?
#
loop_
_entity_poly.entity_id
_entity_poly.type
_entity_poly.pdbx_seq_one_letter_code
_entity_poly.pdbx_strand_id
1 'polypeptide(L)'
;KRRRNDIVFGGDFIAGFPTEDIHAHNKSIELIKEANITYVHVFPYSKRDKTAASKMPEVLSTDIKKRAKDLRNLAEKQRETFLQNQIGTIQNVLIEKNSVGYSSNFSKVKLNDDVKASSIISTKIVDINSEGLVGNVFN
;
A
#
# COMPACT_ATOMS: atom_id res chain seq x y z
N LYS A 1 -11.87 1.65 -12.01
CA LYS A 1 -10.86 1.45 -13.07
C LYS A 1 -11.39 1.55 -14.52
N ARG A 2 -12.71 1.62 -14.75
CA ARG A 2 -13.28 1.78 -16.13
C ARG A 2 -12.81 3.04 -16.85
N ARG A 3 -12.56 4.16 -16.11
CA ARG A 3 -12.16 5.45 -16.70
C ARG A 3 -10.64 5.67 -16.65
N ARG A 4 -9.96 5.03 -15.70
CA ARG A 4 -8.51 5.12 -15.49
C ARG A 4 -7.99 3.79 -14.98
N ASN A 5 -7.26 3.07 -15.81
CA ASN A 5 -6.66 1.77 -15.46
C ASN A 5 -5.39 1.93 -14.62
N ASP A 6 -4.78 3.10 -14.64
CA ASP A 6 -3.59 3.48 -13.88
C ASP A 6 -3.88 3.90 -12.44
N ILE A 7 -5.16 4.06 -12.05
CA ILE A 7 -5.52 4.48 -10.70
C ILE A 7 -5.20 3.38 -9.68
N VAL A 8 -4.59 3.77 -8.58
CA VAL A 8 -4.35 2.94 -7.40
C VAL A 8 -5.28 3.33 -6.26
N PHE A 9 -5.60 2.37 -5.41
CA PHE A 9 -6.39 2.60 -4.21
C PHE A 9 -5.54 2.36 -2.98
N GLY A 10 -5.71 3.22 -1.99
CA GLY A 10 -5.21 3.05 -0.63
C GLY A 10 -6.36 2.93 0.36
N GLY A 11 -6.13 2.30 1.50
CA GLY A 11 -7.12 2.19 2.56
C GLY A 11 -6.50 1.86 3.91
N ASP A 12 -7.13 2.39 4.96
CA ASP A 12 -6.78 2.12 6.34
C ASP A 12 -7.73 1.06 6.92
N PHE A 13 -7.17 0.00 7.48
CA PHE A 13 -7.91 -1.13 8.04
C PHE A 13 -7.60 -1.30 9.51
N ILE A 14 -8.64 -1.37 10.35
CA ILE A 14 -8.52 -1.71 11.76
C ILE A 14 -8.81 -3.19 11.91
N ALA A 15 -7.84 -3.95 12.45
CA ALA A 15 -8.01 -5.36 12.77
C ALA A 15 -8.41 -5.54 14.23
N GLY A 16 -9.40 -6.37 14.50
CA GLY A 16 -9.85 -6.70 15.84
C GLY A 16 -10.69 -5.58 16.50
N PHE A 17 -11.46 -4.84 15.70
CA PHE A 17 -12.45 -3.92 16.24
C PHE A 17 -13.41 -4.68 17.18
N PRO A 18 -13.86 -4.10 18.32
CA PRO A 18 -14.83 -4.75 19.18
C PRO A 18 -16.02 -5.31 18.39
N THR A 19 -16.41 -6.54 18.71
CA THR A 19 -17.42 -7.32 17.97
C THR A 19 -17.02 -7.88 16.61
N GLU A 20 -15.81 -7.60 16.09
CA GLU A 20 -15.33 -8.25 14.88
C GLU A 20 -15.22 -9.76 15.09
N ASP A 21 -16.00 -10.53 14.36
CA ASP A 21 -15.89 -11.99 14.31
C ASP A 21 -14.99 -12.42 13.13
N ILE A 22 -14.78 -13.72 12.97
CA ILE A 22 -13.96 -14.26 11.88
C ILE A 22 -14.58 -14.00 10.50
N HIS A 23 -15.91 -13.92 10.41
CA HIS A 23 -16.60 -13.64 9.16
C HIS A 23 -16.37 -12.18 8.72
N ALA A 24 -16.46 -11.22 9.63
CA ALA A 24 -16.17 -9.82 9.38
C ALA A 24 -14.70 -9.61 8.96
N HIS A 25 -13.77 -10.31 9.63
CA HIS A 25 -12.36 -10.31 9.25
C HIS A 25 -12.14 -10.84 7.82
N ASN A 26 -12.77 -11.96 7.48
CA ASN A 26 -12.67 -12.53 6.13
C ASN A 26 -13.24 -11.59 5.05
N LYS A 27 -14.34 -10.89 5.35
CA LYS A 27 -14.87 -9.86 4.44
C LYS A 27 -13.91 -8.71 4.20
N SER A 28 -13.13 -8.30 5.20
CA SER A 28 -12.07 -7.30 5.02
C SER A 28 -10.98 -7.81 4.06
N ILE A 29 -10.59 -9.08 4.17
CA ILE A 29 -9.65 -9.74 3.26
C ILE A 29 -10.21 -9.78 1.83
N GLU A 30 -11.46 -10.18 1.67
CA GLU A 30 -12.16 -10.23 0.38
C GLU A 30 -12.21 -8.84 -0.27
N LEU A 31 -12.62 -7.82 0.49
CA LEU A 31 -12.68 -6.44 0.01
C LEU A 31 -11.32 -5.94 -0.52
N ILE A 32 -10.23 -6.19 0.22
CA ILE A 32 -8.88 -5.80 -0.22
C ILE A 32 -8.54 -6.43 -1.58
N LYS A 33 -8.87 -7.71 -1.77
CA LYS A 33 -8.62 -8.44 -3.01
C LYS A 33 -9.51 -7.97 -4.15
N GLU A 34 -10.81 -7.91 -3.95
CA GLU A 34 -11.80 -7.56 -4.98
C GLU A 34 -11.67 -6.13 -5.46
N ALA A 35 -11.46 -5.19 -4.54
CA ALA A 35 -11.23 -3.79 -4.88
C ALA A 35 -9.80 -3.54 -5.41
N ASN A 36 -8.93 -4.55 -5.35
CA ASN A 36 -7.52 -4.46 -5.72
C ASN A 36 -6.85 -3.26 -5.06
N ILE A 37 -6.93 -3.21 -3.72
CA ILE A 37 -6.34 -2.13 -2.92
C ILE A 37 -4.83 -2.35 -2.87
N THR A 38 -4.07 -1.39 -3.38
CA THR A 38 -2.61 -1.48 -3.51
C THR A 38 -1.90 -1.09 -2.23
N TYR A 39 -2.34 0.00 -1.60
CA TYR A 39 -1.73 0.53 -0.38
C TYR A 39 -2.66 0.31 0.80
N VAL A 40 -2.40 -0.75 1.56
CA VAL A 40 -3.20 -1.14 2.73
C VAL A 40 -2.41 -0.82 3.99
N HIS A 41 -2.95 0.08 4.82
CA HIS A 41 -2.42 0.38 6.13
C HIS A 41 -3.23 -0.37 7.20
N VAL A 42 -2.55 -1.18 8.00
CA VAL A 42 -3.22 -2.06 8.98
C VAL A 42 -2.90 -1.61 10.40
N PHE A 43 -3.94 -1.28 11.13
CA PHE A 43 -3.88 -0.87 12.54
C PHE A 43 -4.55 -1.94 13.41
N PRO A 44 -3.84 -2.57 14.36
CA PRO A 44 -4.52 -3.35 15.38
C PRO A 44 -5.40 -2.42 16.21
N TYR A 45 -6.62 -2.86 16.53
CA TYR A 45 -7.48 -2.06 17.39
C TYR A 45 -6.80 -1.73 18.73
N SER A 46 -6.88 -0.48 19.12
CA SER A 46 -6.41 0.02 20.41
C SER A 46 -7.55 0.77 21.09
N LYS A 47 -7.92 0.32 22.27
CA LYS A 47 -8.99 0.93 23.08
C LYS A 47 -8.67 2.40 23.35
N ARG A 48 -9.66 3.25 23.13
CA ARG A 48 -9.60 4.67 23.42
C ARG A 48 -10.71 5.01 24.41
N ASP A 49 -10.35 5.50 25.58
CA ASP A 49 -11.31 5.91 26.60
C ASP A 49 -12.32 6.92 26.04
N LYS A 50 -13.53 6.89 26.60
CA LYS A 50 -14.65 7.76 26.23
C LYS A 50 -15.23 7.56 24.83
N THR A 51 -14.80 6.52 24.07
CA THR A 51 -15.44 6.14 22.80
C THR A 51 -16.55 5.12 23.01
N ALA A 52 -17.49 5.02 22.08
CA ALA A 52 -18.50 3.97 22.10
C ALA A 52 -17.88 2.57 22.05
N ALA A 53 -16.84 2.40 21.22
CA ALA A 53 -16.10 1.15 21.05
C ALA A 53 -15.46 0.66 22.37
N SER A 54 -15.05 1.57 23.27
CA SER A 54 -14.44 1.18 24.55
C SER A 54 -15.41 0.49 25.53
N LYS A 55 -16.71 0.54 25.23
CA LYS A 55 -17.78 -0.09 26.03
C LYS A 55 -18.28 -1.40 25.42
N MET A 56 -17.77 -1.77 24.25
CA MET A 56 -18.16 -2.99 23.54
C MET A 56 -17.30 -4.18 23.98
N PRO A 57 -17.80 -5.43 23.79
CA PRO A 57 -17.00 -6.63 24.03
C PRO A 57 -15.71 -6.62 23.20
N GLU A 58 -14.58 -6.76 23.86
CA GLU A 58 -13.27 -6.75 23.19
C GLU A 58 -12.96 -8.10 22.54
N VAL A 59 -12.28 -8.05 21.40
CA VAL A 59 -11.67 -9.22 20.78
C VAL A 59 -10.40 -9.59 21.57
N LEU A 60 -10.10 -10.88 21.67
CA LEU A 60 -8.89 -11.34 22.35
C LEU A 60 -7.64 -10.73 21.70
N SER A 61 -6.69 -10.30 22.53
CA SER A 61 -5.46 -9.64 22.04
C SER A 61 -4.64 -10.53 21.09
N THR A 62 -4.69 -11.86 21.28
CA THR A 62 -4.08 -12.86 20.38
C THR A 62 -4.71 -12.83 19.00
N ASP A 63 -6.04 -12.71 18.93
CA ASP A 63 -6.79 -12.65 17.68
C ASP A 63 -6.57 -11.32 16.96
N ILE A 64 -6.54 -10.21 17.70
CA ILE A 64 -6.20 -8.90 17.14
C ILE A 64 -4.83 -8.94 16.45
N LYS A 65 -3.81 -9.50 17.13
CA LYS A 65 -2.46 -9.64 16.59
C LYS A 65 -2.43 -10.53 15.35
N LYS A 66 -3.11 -11.67 15.39
CA LYS A 66 -3.21 -12.61 14.26
C LYS A 66 -3.87 -11.95 13.06
N ARG A 67 -5.04 -11.34 13.24
CA ARG A 67 -5.80 -10.67 12.17
C ARG A 67 -5.01 -9.52 11.55
N ALA A 68 -4.34 -8.71 12.38
CA ALA A 68 -3.47 -7.64 11.88
C ALA A 68 -2.31 -8.20 11.05
N LYS A 69 -1.72 -9.33 11.46
CA LYS A 69 -0.67 -10.01 10.69
C LYS A 69 -1.20 -10.53 9.35
N ASP A 70 -2.38 -11.15 9.34
CA ASP A 70 -2.99 -11.68 8.12
C ASP A 70 -3.24 -10.56 7.09
N LEU A 71 -3.80 -9.43 7.54
CA LEU A 71 -4.01 -8.27 6.67
C LEU A 71 -2.70 -7.64 6.18
N ARG A 72 -1.65 -7.57 7.02
CA ARG A 72 -0.34 -7.05 6.60
C ARG A 72 0.33 -7.95 5.56
N ASN A 73 0.26 -9.27 5.74
CA ASN A 73 0.79 -10.23 4.75
C ASN A 73 0.06 -10.07 3.41
N LEU A 74 -1.26 -9.87 3.43
CA LEU A 74 -2.03 -9.60 2.22
C LEU A 74 -1.63 -8.26 1.60
N ALA A 75 -1.47 -7.21 2.41
CA ALA A 75 -1.04 -5.88 1.97
C ALA A 75 0.31 -5.91 1.24
N GLU A 76 1.28 -6.63 1.81
CA GLU A 76 2.60 -6.81 1.21
C GLU A 76 2.50 -7.52 -0.15
N LYS A 77 1.74 -8.60 -0.23
CA LYS A 77 1.51 -9.34 -1.48
C LYS A 77 0.81 -8.49 -2.55
N GLN A 78 -0.20 -7.69 -2.17
CA GLN A 78 -0.89 -6.78 -3.10
C GLN A 78 0.08 -5.71 -3.64
N ARG A 79 0.89 -5.12 -2.75
CA ARG A 79 1.90 -4.14 -3.12
C ARG A 79 2.97 -4.74 -4.03
N GLU A 80 3.49 -5.92 -3.71
CA GLU A 80 4.50 -6.61 -4.52
C GLU A 80 3.97 -6.91 -5.93
N THR A 81 2.79 -7.49 -6.04
CA THR A 81 2.13 -7.75 -7.32
C THR A 81 1.94 -6.46 -8.13
N PHE A 82 1.56 -5.38 -7.48
CA PHE A 82 1.42 -4.09 -8.14
C PHE A 82 2.76 -3.58 -8.67
N LEU A 83 3.84 -3.61 -7.86
CA LEU A 83 5.17 -3.15 -8.28
C LEU A 83 5.72 -3.99 -9.44
N GLN A 84 5.56 -5.31 -9.41
CA GLN A 84 5.93 -6.20 -10.52
C GLN A 84 5.27 -5.79 -11.83
N ASN A 85 3.99 -5.43 -11.79
CA ASN A 85 3.24 -4.99 -12.96
C ASN A 85 3.66 -3.60 -13.48
N GLN A 86 4.51 -2.85 -12.75
CA GLN A 86 5.05 -1.59 -13.23
C GLN A 86 6.29 -1.76 -14.09
N ILE A 87 6.98 -2.90 -14.04
CA ILE A 87 8.17 -3.15 -14.85
C ILE A 87 7.82 -3.02 -16.33
N GLY A 88 8.65 -2.29 -17.09
CA GLY A 88 8.47 -1.99 -18.51
C GLY A 88 7.57 -0.78 -18.79
N THR A 89 6.87 -0.24 -17.79
CA THR A 89 6.05 0.98 -17.96
C THR A 89 6.92 2.24 -17.95
N ILE A 90 6.36 3.33 -18.51
CA ILE A 90 6.94 4.67 -18.42
C ILE A 90 6.13 5.47 -17.40
N GLN A 91 6.82 6.05 -16.43
CA GLN A 91 6.24 6.81 -15.32
C GLN A 91 6.85 8.22 -15.26
N ASN A 92 6.03 9.21 -14.96
CA ASN A 92 6.52 10.54 -14.60
C ASN A 92 6.85 10.53 -13.10
N VAL A 93 8.12 10.76 -12.76
CA VAL A 93 8.65 10.70 -11.39
C VAL A 93 9.06 12.10 -10.94
N LEU A 94 8.44 12.59 -9.88
CA LEU A 94 8.87 13.80 -9.19
C LEU A 94 10.06 13.47 -8.30
N ILE A 95 11.23 13.99 -8.65
CA ILE A 95 12.48 13.74 -7.93
C ILE A 95 12.56 14.65 -6.70
N GLU A 96 12.76 14.04 -5.53
CA GLU A 96 12.93 14.78 -4.27
C GLU A 96 14.41 15.02 -3.98
N LYS A 97 15.21 13.96 -3.84
CA LYS A 97 16.66 14.04 -3.59
C LYS A 97 17.37 12.74 -3.98
N ASN A 98 18.67 12.84 -4.25
CA ASN A 98 19.54 11.68 -4.51
C ASN A 98 18.98 10.72 -5.56
N SER A 99 18.39 11.26 -6.64
CA SER A 99 17.74 10.51 -7.71
C SER A 99 16.62 9.57 -7.22
N VAL A 100 16.00 9.90 -6.10
CA VAL A 100 14.82 9.22 -5.56
C VAL A 100 13.63 10.15 -5.62
N GLY A 101 12.48 9.62 -6.00
CA GLY A 101 11.24 10.37 -6.07
C GLY A 101 10.02 9.48 -6.04
N TYR A 102 8.88 10.05 -6.43
CA TYR A 102 7.60 9.35 -6.47
C TYR A 102 6.92 9.52 -7.82
N SER A 103 6.36 8.44 -8.32
CA SER A 103 5.51 8.47 -9.51
C SER A 103 4.10 8.94 -9.19
N SER A 104 3.30 9.20 -10.22
CA SER A 104 1.90 9.66 -10.07
C SER A 104 0.98 8.66 -9.36
N ASN A 105 1.38 7.40 -9.26
CA ASN A 105 0.68 6.36 -8.51
C ASN A 105 1.29 6.09 -7.12
N PHE A 106 2.07 7.06 -6.58
CA PHE A 106 2.71 7.02 -5.27
C PHE A 106 3.77 5.92 -5.08
N SER A 107 4.25 5.31 -6.15
CA SER A 107 5.37 4.38 -6.04
C SER A 107 6.67 5.14 -5.84
N LYS A 108 7.44 4.74 -4.83
CA LYS A 108 8.82 5.21 -4.66
C LYS A 108 9.67 4.67 -5.81
N VAL A 109 10.43 5.53 -6.46
CA VAL A 109 11.28 5.20 -7.60
C VAL A 109 12.69 5.70 -7.34
N LYS A 110 13.69 4.82 -7.49
CA LYS A 110 15.10 5.17 -7.54
C LYS A 110 15.56 5.15 -8.99
N LEU A 111 16.11 6.26 -9.48
CA LEU A 111 16.74 6.29 -10.79
C LEU A 111 18.19 5.82 -10.70
N ASN A 112 18.63 5.09 -11.74
CA ASN A 112 20.02 4.72 -11.91
C ASN A 112 20.87 5.91 -12.41
N ASP A 113 20.22 6.86 -13.06
CA ASP A 113 20.82 8.10 -13.55
C ASP A 113 20.90 9.14 -12.42
N ASP A 114 21.93 9.99 -12.48
CA ASP A 114 22.01 11.16 -11.60
C ASP A 114 21.17 12.30 -12.17
N VAL A 115 20.13 12.69 -11.44
CA VAL A 115 19.15 13.68 -11.89
C VAL A 115 18.94 14.77 -10.84
N LYS A 116 18.62 15.96 -11.33
CA LYS A 116 18.38 17.13 -10.49
C LYS A 116 17.13 16.95 -9.63
N ALA A 117 17.24 17.26 -8.35
CA ALA A 117 16.09 17.35 -7.45
C ALA A 117 15.07 18.42 -7.90
N SER A 118 13.83 18.25 -7.45
CA SER A 118 12.70 19.13 -7.77
C SER A 118 12.38 19.21 -9.27
N SER A 119 12.63 18.11 -9.99
CA SER A 119 12.30 17.95 -11.41
C SER A 119 11.34 16.78 -11.61
N ILE A 120 10.56 16.82 -12.67
CA ILE A 120 9.73 15.69 -13.12
C ILE A 120 10.45 15.03 -14.28
N ILE A 121 10.76 13.75 -14.13
CA ILE A 121 11.54 12.98 -15.08
C ILE A 121 10.67 11.85 -15.64
N SER A 122 10.60 11.75 -16.96
CA SER A 122 10.05 10.58 -17.64
C SER A 122 10.99 9.40 -17.42
N THR A 123 10.51 8.33 -16.83
CA THR A 123 11.32 7.24 -16.31
C THR A 123 10.77 5.90 -16.79
N LYS A 124 11.58 5.10 -17.45
CA LYS A 124 11.25 3.70 -17.76
C LYS A 124 11.58 2.83 -16.55
N ILE A 125 10.58 2.16 -16.01
CA ILE A 125 10.75 1.23 -14.90
C ILE A 125 11.40 -0.05 -15.43
N VAL A 126 12.53 -0.45 -14.85
CA VAL A 126 13.32 -1.58 -15.29
C VAL A 126 13.41 -2.70 -14.28
N ASP A 127 13.24 -2.40 -12.99
CA ASP A 127 13.39 -3.38 -11.93
C ASP A 127 12.65 -2.95 -10.66
N ILE A 128 12.64 -3.81 -9.64
CA ILE A 128 12.18 -3.54 -8.28
C ILE A 128 13.27 -3.94 -7.28
N ASN A 129 13.26 -3.26 -6.14
CA ASN A 129 14.09 -3.61 -5.00
C ASN A 129 13.26 -3.53 -3.68
N SER A 130 13.90 -3.75 -2.54
CA SER A 130 13.24 -3.72 -1.23
C SER A 130 12.55 -2.38 -0.91
N GLU A 131 12.98 -1.27 -1.54
CA GLU A 131 12.43 0.05 -1.31
C GLU A 131 11.32 0.44 -2.28
N GLY A 132 11.29 -0.12 -3.48
CA GLY A 132 10.31 0.22 -4.51
C GLY A 132 10.78 -0.10 -5.93
N LEU A 133 10.43 0.77 -6.85
CA LEU A 133 10.78 0.67 -8.26
C LEU A 133 12.20 1.20 -8.55
N VAL A 134 12.83 0.64 -9.58
CA VAL A 134 14.09 1.13 -10.15
C VAL A 134 13.83 1.52 -11.61
N GLY A 135 14.37 2.66 -12.02
CA GLY A 135 14.15 3.16 -13.38
C GLY A 135 15.34 3.89 -13.96
N ASN A 136 15.28 4.07 -15.27
CA ASN A 136 16.23 4.85 -16.05
C ASN A 136 15.49 6.04 -16.69
N VAL A 137 16.22 7.14 -16.91
CA VAL A 137 15.69 8.29 -17.65
C VAL A 137 15.22 7.80 -19.03
N PHE A 138 14.03 8.19 -19.41
CA PHE A 138 13.44 7.87 -20.69
C PHE A 138 13.36 9.15 -21.54
N ASN A 139 14.15 9.20 -22.62
CA ASN A 139 14.21 10.29 -23.58
C ASN A 139 13.29 10.03 -24.78
#